data_06f9b91fb41fe410c60f641e6d3d6820
#
_entry.id   06f9b91fb41fe410c60f641e6d3d6820
#
_cell.length_a   1.000
_cell.length_b   1.000
_cell.length_c   1.000
_cell.angle_alpha   90.00
_cell.angle_beta   90.00
_cell.angle_gamma   90.00
#
_symmetry.space_group_name_H-M   'P 1'
#
loop_
_entity.id
_entity.type
_entity.pdbx_description
1 polymer ?
#
loop_
_entity_poly.entity_id
_entity_poly.type
_entity_poly.pdbx_seq_one_letter_code
_entity_poly.pdbx_strand_id
1 'polypeptide(L)'
;MSKLDLVYAGIRGSVVAFDKKSGARVWETKLKGGNFVTLLVEDGRVLAGAQGEIFCLDAATGKLLWHDGLKGYGFGLMSIATANRSSDSSALAAEFCRQQEADSSAAAAGSV
;
A
#
# COMPACT_ATOMS: atom_id res chain seq x y z
N MET A 1 4.10 -27.18 9.54
CA MET A 1 4.40 -26.05 10.06
C MET A 1 3.50 -24.99 9.68
N SER A 2 3.10 -24.31 10.53
CA SER A 2 2.16 -23.41 10.21
C SER A 2 2.79 -22.11 9.88
N LYS A 3 2.37 -21.54 8.84
CA LYS A 3 2.65 -20.25 8.52
C LYS A 3 1.59 -19.43 9.07
N LEU A 4 1.93 -18.32 9.65
CA LEU A 4 0.93 -17.38 10.06
C LEU A 4 0.22 -16.87 8.83
N ASP A 5 -1.08 -16.81 8.93
CA ASP A 5 -1.89 -16.29 7.86
C ASP A 5 -2.19 -14.85 8.23
N LEU A 6 -1.49 -13.92 7.63
CA LEU A 6 -1.55 -12.53 8.04
C LEU A 6 -2.33 -11.67 7.08
N VAL A 7 -2.96 -10.66 7.62
CA VAL A 7 -3.59 -9.60 6.86
C VAL A 7 -2.82 -8.33 7.15
N TYR A 8 -2.57 -7.55 6.11
CA TYR A 8 -1.77 -6.35 6.24
C TYR A 8 -2.63 -5.13 5.95
N ALA A 9 -2.51 -4.13 6.79
CA ALA A 9 -3.23 -2.88 6.61
C ALA A 9 -2.24 -1.73 6.57
N GLY A 10 -2.43 -0.86 5.59
CA GLY A 10 -1.63 0.36 5.53
C GLY A 10 -2.50 1.52 5.97
N ILE A 11 -2.06 2.23 6.99
CA ILE A 11 -2.86 3.30 7.53
C ILE A 11 -1.95 4.34 8.19
N ARG A 12 -2.19 5.59 7.86
CA ARG A 12 -1.50 6.71 8.48
C ARG A 12 0.01 6.56 8.48
N GLY A 13 0.53 6.13 7.34
CA GLY A 13 1.97 6.00 7.19
C GLY A 13 2.57 4.79 7.87
N SER A 14 1.74 3.85 8.31
CA SER A 14 2.22 2.65 8.97
C SER A 14 1.67 1.41 8.28
N VAL A 15 2.35 0.30 8.49
CA VAL A 15 1.87 -0.99 8.05
C VAL A 15 1.66 -1.83 9.30
N VAL A 16 0.49 -2.43 9.41
CA VAL A 16 0.15 -3.25 10.57
C VAL A 16 -0.25 -4.62 10.06
N ALA A 17 0.27 -5.66 10.68
CA ALA A 17 -0.07 -7.02 10.33
C ALA A 17 -0.91 -7.64 11.43
N PHE A 18 -1.95 -8.35 11.01
CA PHE A 18 -2.87 -8.98 11.92
C PHE A 18 -2.94 -10.46 11.62
N ASP A 19 -3.15 -11.26 12.66
CA ASP A 19 -3.48 -12.65 12.47
C ASP A 19 -4.88 -12.71 11.88
N LYS A 20 -5.01 -13.32 10.73
CA LYS A 20 -6.28 -13.34 10.03
C LYS A 20 -7.37 -14.06 10.81
N LYS A 21 -7.00 -15.05 11.59
CA LYS A 21 -8.00 -15.81 12.33
C LYS A 21 -8.46 -15.12 13.58
N SER A 22 -7.54 -14.54 14.33
CA SER A 22 -7.88 -13.99 15.63
C SER A 22 -8.04 -12.48 15.62
N GLY A 23 -7.47 -11.81 14.62
CA GLY A 23 -7.47 -10.37 14.61
C GLY A 23 -6.40 -9.77 15.50
N ALA A 24 -5.55 -10.61 16.08
CA ALA A 24 -4.51 -10.10 16.95
C ALA A 24 -3.45 -9.38 16.13
N ARG A 25 -2.97 -8.27 16.65
CA ARG A 25 -1.92 -7.54 16.00
C ARG A 25 -0.60 -8.28 16.17
N VAL A 26 0.08 -8.54 15.06
CA VAL A 26 1.31 -9.30 15.08
C VAL A 26 2.51 -8.37 15.05
N TRP A 27 2.51 -7.40 14.15
CA TRP A 27 3.57 -6.40 14.14
C TRP A 27 3.04 -5.11 13.51
N GLU A 28 3.76 -4.06 13.78
CA GLU A 28 3.44 -2.75 13.24
C GLU A 28 4.75 -2.05 12.91
N THR A 29 4.82 -1.45 11.74
CA THR A 29 6.01 -0.73 11.31
C THR A 29 5.59 0.65 10.81
N LYS A 30 6.16 1.67 11.41
CA LYS A 30 5.89 3.03 11.00
C LYS A 30 6.84 3.39 9.88
N LEU A 31 6.30 3.91 8.79
CA LEU A 31 7.10 4.28 7.63
C LEU A 31 7.36 5.76 7.62
N LYS A 32 6.33 6.54 7.34
CA LYS A 32 6.43 7.99 7.31
C LYS A 32 5.09 8.54 7.71
N GLY A 33 5.07 9.78 8.09
CA GLY A 33 3.81 10.44 8.32
C GLY A 33 3.01 10.46 7.04
N GLY A 34 1.76 10.78 7.11
CA GLY A 34 0.93 10.80 5.94
C GLY A 34 -0.29 9.97 6.15
N ASN A 35 -1.14 9.96 5.14
CA ASN A 35 -2.44 9.34 5.31
C ASN A 35 -2.58 8.01 4.61
N PHE A 36 -2.14 7.91 3.41
CA PHE A 36 -2.44 6.75 2.59
C PHE A 36 -1.20 5.89 2.37
N VAL A 37 -1.37 4.58 2.52
CA VAL A 37 -0.30 3.63 2.28
C VAL A 37 -0.80 2.60 1.28
N THR A 38 -0.05 2.43 0.19
CA THR A 38 -0.33 1.41 -0.80
C THR A 38 0.46 0.17 -0.47
N LEU A 39 -0.16 -0.99 -0.58
CA LEU A 39 0.51 -2.24 -0.22
C LEU A 39 0.46 -3.25 -1.35
N LEU A 40 1.52 -4.02 -1.46
CA LEU A 40 1.58 -5.20 -2.31
C LEU A 40 2.37 -6.25 -1.57
N VAL A 41 1.82 -7.44 -1.43
CA VAL A 41 2.50 -8.51 -0.71
C VAL A 41 2.84 -9.62 -1.68
N GLU A 42 4.10 -10.00 -1.70
CA GLU A 42 4.56 -11.05 -2.59
C GLU A 42 5.86 -11.65 -2.07
N ASP A 43 5.97 -12.96 -2.13
CA ASP A 43 7.20 -13.67 -1.81
C ASP A 43 7.76 -13.31 -0.44
N GLY A 44 6.89 -13.24 0.55
CA GLY A 44 7.33 -12.98 1.91
C GLY A 44 7.74 -11.55 2.16
N ARG A 45 7.40 -10.64 1.25
CA ARG A 45 7.73 -9.23 1.42
C ARG A 45 6.50 -8.38 1.26
N VAL A 46 6.48 -7.30 2.02
CA VAL A 46 5.45 -6.28 1.89
C VAL A 46 6.10 -5.07 1.26
N LEU A 47 5.60 -4.71 0.09
CA LEU A 47 6.04 -3.49 -0.56
C LEU A 47 5.04 -2.41 -0.24
N ALA A 48 5.50 -1.32 0.30
CA ALA A 48 4.61 -0.27 0.78
C ALA A 48 5.01 1.07 0.20
N GLY A 49 4.03 1.83 -0.23
CA GLY A 49 4.26 3.18 -0.72
C GLY A 49 3.61 4.17 0.23
N ALA A 50 4.38 5.13 0.71
CA ALA A 50 3.87 6.14 1.62
C ALA A 50 4.59 7.45 1.35
N GLN A 51 3.84 8.52 1.19
CA GLN A 51 4.40 9.84 0.97
C GLN A 51 5.40 9.90 -0.17
N GLY A 52 5.11 9.17 -1.25
CA GLY A 52 5.98 9.19 -2.41
C GLY A 52 7.24 8.37 -2.28
N GLU A 53 7.37 7.59 -1.22
CA GLU A 53 8.53 6.73 -1.02
C GLU A 53 8.11 5.29 -0.99
N ILE A 54 9.03 4.39 -1.37
CA ILE A 54 8.73 2.97 -1.37
C ILE A 54 9.56 2.27 -0.30
N PHE A 55 8.92 1.35 0.39
CA PHE A 55 9.53 0.60 1.48
C PHE A 55 9.29 -0.88 1.25
N CYS A 56 10.27 -1.68 1.59
CA CYS A 56 10.11 -3.14 1.52
C CYS A 56 10.32 -3.72 2.91
N LEU A 57 9.31 -4.43 3.39
CA LEU A 57 9.34 -5.00 4.73
C LEU A 57 9.29 -6.52 4.64
N ASP A 58 9.84 -7.16 5.66
CA ASP A 58 9.69 -8.60 5.82
C ASP A 58 8.25 -8.86 6.24
N ALA A 59 7.55 -9.71 5.51
CA ALA A 59 6.13 -9.92 5.78
C ALA A 59 5.87 -10.60 7.11
N ALA A 60 6.80 -11.39 7.59
CA ALA A 60 6.61 -12.11 8.84
C ALA A 60 6.91 -11.27 10.07
N THR A 61 7.86 -10.34 9.96
CA THR A 61 8.32 -9.60 11.12
C THR A 61 8.11 -8.10 11.06
N GLY A 62 7.87 -7.58 9.88
CA GLY A 62 7.73 -6.14 9.70
C GLY A 62 9.04 -5.39 9.63
N LYS A 63 10.15 -6.13 9.59
CA LYS A 63 11.45 -5.49 9.54
C LYS A 63 11.67 -4.80 8.21
N LEU A 64 12.20 -3.59 8.25
CA LEU A 64 12.50 -2.85 7.03
C LEU A 64 13.70 -3.48 6.36
N LEU A 65 13.52 -3.92 5.11
CA LEU A 65 14.59 -4.54 4.35
C LEU A 65 15.30 -3.55 3.45
N TRP A 66 14.53 -2.69 2.80
CA TRP A 66 15.12 -1.62 2.03
C TRP A 66 14.08 -0.52 1.80
N HIS A 67 14.55 0.63 1.39
CA HIS A 67 13.72 1.81 1.27
C HIS A 67 14.33 2.74 0.21
N ASP A 68 13.48 3.35 -0.56
CA ASP A 68 13.95 4.33 -1.55
C ASP A 68 13.05 5.55 -1.47
N GLY A 69 13.65 6.71 -1.33
CA GLY A 69 12.90 7.94 -1.19
C GLY A 69 12.33 8.47 -2.49
N LEU A 70 12.68 7.87 -3.62
CA LEU A 70 12.21 8.30 -4.94
C LEU A 70 12.36 9.80 -5.09
N LYS A 71 13.57 10.26 -4.89
CA LYS A 71 13.86 11.67 -4.92
C LYS A 71 13.47 12.27 -6.26
N GLY A 72 12.82 13.41 -6.22
CA GLY A 72 12.44 14.09 -7.44
C GLY A 72 11.04 13.78 -7.92
N TYR A 73 10.36 12.86 -7.31
CA TYR A 73 8.99 12.53 -7.72
C TYR A 73 7.94 13.20 -6.87
N GLY A 74 8.34 13.83 -5.78
CA GLY A 74 7.39 14.51 -4.91
C GLY A 74 6.56 13.56 -4.10
N PHE A 75 5.42 14.04 -3.66
CA PHE A 75 4.50 13.24 -2.90
C PHE A 75 3.34 12.81 -3.77
N GLY A 76 2.63 11.80 -3.37
CA GLY A 76 1.46 11.43 -4.11
C GLY A 76 1.13 9.98 -3.88
N LEU A 77 0.08 9.55 -4.54
CA LEU A 77 -0.33 8.17 -4.49
C LEU A 77 0.61 7.36 -5.37
N MET A 78 0.84 6.13 -4.96
CA MET A 78 1.77 5.28 -5.65
C MET A 78 1.08 3.97 -5.98
N SER A 79 1.29 3.48 -7.19
CA SER A 79 0.88 2.13 -7.51
C SER A 79 2.14 1.27 -7.58
N ILE A 80 2.02 0.03 -7.18
CA ILE A 80 3.16 -0.87 -7.09
C ILE A 80 2.80 -2.13 -7.87
N ALA A 81 3.76 -2.61 -8.65
CA ALA A 81 3.54 -3.84 -9.41
C ALA A 81 4.83 -4.61 -9.49
N THR A 82 4.72 -5.92 -9.50
CA THR A 82 5.82 -6.81 -9.81
C THR A 82 5.47 -7.53 -11.09
N ALA A 83 6.36 -8.39 -11.55
CA ALA A 83 6.07 -9.15 -12.76
C ALA A 83 4.85 -10.03 -12.59
N ASN A 84 4.54 -10.42 -11.37
CA ASN A 84 3.46 -11.37 -11.11
C ASN A 84 2.23 -10.77 -10.49
N ARG A 85 2.33 -9.59 -9.90
CA ARG A 85 1.23 -8.98 -9.17
C ARG A 85 1.23 -7.48 -9.30
N SER A 86 0.09 -6.90 -9.04
CA SER A 86 0.01 -5.45 -8.88
C SER A 86 -0.74 -5.18 -7.60
N SER A 87 -0.54 -3.99 -7.04
CA SER A 87 -1.24 -3.65 -5.82
C SER A 87 -2.72 -3.72 -6.12
N ASP A 88 -3.44 -4.40 -5.27
CA ASP A 88 -4.87 -4.41 -5.40
C ASP A 88 -5.34 -3.17 -4.75
N SER A 89 -5.69 -2.27 -5.57
CA SER A 89 -5.96 -0.99 -5.06
C SER A 89 -7.29 -0.54 -5.55
N SER A 90 -8.27 -1.35 -5.28
CA SER A 90 -9.63 -0.94 -5.60
C SER A 90 -9.92 0.42 -5.03
N ALA A 91 -9.51 0.64 -3.79
CA ALA A 91 -9.73 1.94 -3.17
C ALA A 91 -8.92 3.02 -3.85
N LEU A 92 -7.68 2.70 -4.22
CA LEU A 92 -6.85 3.66 -4.92
C LEU A 92 -7.41 3.96 -6.30
N ALA A 93 -7.84 2.93 -7.00
CA ALA A 93 -8.43 3.12 -8.32
C ALA A 93 -9.71 3.94 -8.24
N ALA A 94 -10.52 3.68 -7.23
CA ALA A 94 -11.74 4.44 -7.05
C ALA A 94 -11.44 5.90 -6.77
N GLU A 95 -10.40 6.15 -6.00
CA GLU A 95 -10.02 7.51 -5.68
C GLU A 95 -9.53 8.23 -6.93
N PHE A 96 -8.73 7.58 -7.73
CA PHE A 96 -8.30 8.16 -8.98
C PHE A 96 -9.47 8.46 -9.91
N CYS A 97 -10.38 7.52 -10.03
CA CYS A 97 -11.54 7.72 -10.87
C CYS A 97 -12.37 8.89 -10.39
N ARG A 98 -12.53 9.00 -9.10
CA ARG A 98 -13.29 10.08 -8.53
C ARG A 98 -12.67 11.43 -8.81
N GLN A 99 -11.34 11.49 -8.68
CA GLN A 99 -10.63 12.72 -8.95
C GLN A 99 -10.72 13.11 -10.42
N GLN A 100 -10.60 12.13 -11.30
CA GLN A 100 -10.71 12.42 -12.71
C GLN A 100 -12.09 12.86 -13.09
N GLU A 101 -13.09 12.26 -12.50
CA GLU A 101 -14.45 12.68 -12.75
C GLU A 101 -14.69 14.11 -12.29
N ALA A 102 -14.14 14.44 -11.15
CA ALA A 102 -14.28 15.80 -10.66
C ALA A 102 -13.62 16.79 -11.59
N ASP A 103 -12.46 16.43 -12.11
CA ASP A 103 -11.73 17.32 -12.99
C ASP A 103 -12.36 17.41 -14.37
N SER A 104 -12.78 16.29 -14.90
CA SER A 104 -13.34 16.24 -16.23
C SER A 104 -14.81 16.41 -16.23
N SER A 105 -15.39 16.36 -15.09
CA SER A 105 -16.76 16.67 -14.93
C SER A 105 -17.65 15.86 -15.84
N ALA A 106 -18.43 16.51 -16.58
CA ALA A 106 -19.43 15.87 -17.38
C ALA A 106 -18.85 14.90 -18.38
N ALA A 107 -17.71 15.21 -18.88
CA ALA A 107 -17.15 14.36 -19.92
C ALA A 107 -16.83 12.99 -19.36
N ALA A 108 -16.33 12.97 -18.18
CA ALA A 108 -15.97 11.69 -17.60
C ALA A 108 -17.17 10.90 -17.20
N ALA A 109 -18.19 11.57 -16.80
CA ALA A 109 -19.35 10.89 -16.27
C ALA A 109 -19.92 9.91 -17.26
N GLY A 110 -19.93 10.29 -18.49
CA GLY A 110 -20.53 9.40 -19.45
C GLY A 110 -19.62 8.32 -19.92
N SER A 111 -18.37 8.45 -19.70
CA SER A 111 -17.44 7.55 -20.32
C SER A 111 -17.04 6.39 -19.45
N VAL A 112 -17.42 6.37 -18.28
CA VAL A 112 -16.95 5.33 -17.40
C VAL A 112 -17.74 4.07 -17.50
#